data_2cd66de891c7591629c5c6ed9ec2f11f
#
_entry.id   2cd66de891c7591629c5c6ed9ec2f11f
#
_cell.length_a   1.000
_cell.length_b   1.000
_cell.length_c   1.000
_cell.angle_alpha   90.00
_cell.angle_beta   90.00
_cell.angle_gamma   90.00
#
_symmetry.space_group_name_H-M   'P 1'
#
loop_
_entity.id
_entity.type
_entity.pdbx_description
1 polymer ?
#
loop_
_entity_poly.entity_id
_entity_poly.type
_entity_poly.pdbx_seq_one_letter_code
_entity_poly.pdbx_strand_id
1 'polypeptide(L)'
;MHKINTWEGRLVNKNMKYLVIGDVHADYLPFKRAVNFATENDLHLICVGDLIDNGEDGAICVSEMLKLLETGKATMIKGNHEHKIIRHLNGANVLLGPPNMVTLNQMETDKLFEHEFRQMVEEYCQEYVKLNDTLYFTHGGMHQDFWEAEKTGNITRRMYDDMMFGQADYKKTFHHKGQDYPYRTYDWKDSVPGHVKLFVGHDPAPLTGEPNFDSFQPEPTVYVNEQGGTTVWLDCGAGKGGKLFGVVVNSSTNEIEDTIDFTQND
;
A
#
# COMPACT_ATOMS: atom_id res chain seq x y z
N MET A 1 -15.03 5.77 17.68
CA MET A 1 -14.61 4.42 18.09
C MET A 1 -14.17 3.71 16.83
N HIS A 2 -12.85 3.63 16.59
CA HIS A 2 -12.36 2.86 15.44
C HIS A 2 -12.58 1.38 15.73
N LYS A 3 -13.36 0.73 14.89
CA LYS A 3 -13.42 -0.73 14.90
C LYS A 3 -12.04 -1.21 14.41
N ILE A 4 -11.23 -1.70 15.32
CA ILE A 4 -10.08 -2.54 14.98
C ILE A 4 -10.72 -3.84 14.49
N ASN A 5 -10.91 -3.95 13.18
CA ASN A 5 -11.19 -5.24 12.57
C ASN A 5 -9.87 -6.02 12.56
N THR A 6 -9.52 -6.56 13.71
CA THR A 6 -8.52 -7.62 13.74
C THR A 6 -9.08 -8.78 12.93
N TRP A 7 -8.31 -9.27 12.00
CA TRP A 7 -8.60 -10.47 11.20
C TRP A 7 -8.63 -11.77 12.06
N GLU A 8 -8.87 -11.65 13.37
CA GLU A 8 -8.99 -12.74 14.35
C GLU A 8 -10.17 -13.68 14.13
N GLY A 9 -10.60 -13.91 12.90
CA GLY A 9 -11.77 -14.79 12.68
C GLY A 9 -11.85 -15.50 11.34
N ARG A 10 -11.09 -15.14 10.35
CA ARG A 10 -11.00 -15.96 9.14
C ARG A 10 -9.74 -16.81 9.24
N LEU A 11 -9.93 -18.12 9.31
CA LEU A 11 -8.89 -19.14 9.27
C LEU A 11 -7.84 -18.74 8.23
N VAL A 12 -6.67 -18.29 8.69
CA VAL A 12 -5.48 -18.23 7.87
C VAL A 12 -5.24 -19.67 7.42
N ASN A 13 -5.60 -19.96 6.18
CA ASN A 13 -5.33 -21.28 5.63
C ASN A 13 -3.79 -21.41 5.57
N LYS A 14 -3.21 -22.25 6.42
CA LYS A 14 -1.75 -22.34 6.62
C LYS A 14 -0.96 -22.70 5.36
N ASN A 15 -1.62 -22.90 4.22
CA ASN A 15 -1.04 -23.27 2.93
C ASN A 15 -1.50 -22.34 1.80
N MET A 16 -1.80 -21.06 2.08
CA MET A 16 -2.23 -20.13 1.06
C MET A 16 -1.05 -19.35 0.49
N LYS A 17 -1.07 -19.14 -0.81
CA LYS A 17 -0.16 -18.19 -1.47
C LYS A 17 -0.87 -16.87 -1.72
N TYR A 18 -0.12 -15.81 -1.68
CA TYR A 18 -0.60 -14.44 -1.82
C TYR A 18 0.15 -13.77 -2.96
N LEU A 19 -0.57 -13.03 -3.80
CA LEU A 19 0.03 -12.04 -4.67
C LEU A 19 -0.03 -10.69 -3.95
N VAL A 20 1.13 -10.13 -3.63
CA VAL A 20 1.22 -8.81 -2.99
C VAL A 20 1.64 -7.80 -4.02
N ILE A 21 0.82 -6.78 -4.28
CA ILE A 21 1.09 -5.72 -5.25
C ILE A 21 1.33 -4.39 -4.55
N GLY A 22 2.20 -3.56 -5.16
CA GLY A 22 2.46 -2.18 -4.76
C GLY A 22 1.33 -1.23 -5.14
N ASP A 23 1.65 0.07 -5.13
CA ASP A 23 0.78 1.16 -5.52
C ASP A 23 0.33 0.99 -6.97
N VAL A 24 -0.96 1.24 -7.23
CA VAL A 24 -1.58 1.06 -8.56
C VAL A 24 -1.80 2.41 -9.26
N HIS A 25 -2.24 3.42 -8.49
CA HIS A 25 -2.47 4.77 -8.97
C HIS A 25 -3.32 4.85 -10.25
N ALA A 26 -4.45 4.14 -10.25
CA ALA A 26 -5.40 4.13 -11.36
C ALA A 26 -4.79 3.67 -12.71
N ASP A 27 -3.73 2.88 -12.70
CA ASP A 27 -3.14 2.22 -13.87
C ASP A 27 -3.82 0.86 -14.09
N TYR A 28 -4.97 0.91 -14.77
CA TYR A 28 -5.88 -0.24 -14.84
C TYR A 28 -5.30 -1.45 -15.56
N LEU A 29 -4.60 -1.27 -16.67
CA LEU A 29 -4.14 -2.42 -17.46
C LEU A 29 -3.15 -3.32 -16.70
N PRO A 30 -2.09 -2.80 -16.07
CA PRO A 30 -1.25 -3.59 -15.18
C PRO A 30 -2.01 -4.19 -13.99
N PHE A 31 -2.91 -3.41 -13.37
CA PHE A 31 -3.75 -3.90 -12.29
C PHE A 31 -4.62 -5.08 -12.73
N LYS A 32 -5.25 -4.98 -13.90
CA LYS A 32 -6.07 -6.06 -14.46
C LYS A 32 -5.26 -7.35 -14.70
N ARG A 33 -4.02 -7.22 -15.18
CA ARG A 33 -3.13 -8.38 -15.34
C ARG A 33 -2.80 -9.02 -13.98
N ALA A 34 -2.53 -8.23 -12.95
CA ALA A 34 -2.30 -8.73 -11.60
C ALA A 34 -3.53 -9.47 -11.05
N VAL A 35 -4.73 -8.93 -11.24
CA VAL A 35 -6.00 -9.58 -10.85
C VAL A 35 -6.22 -10.90 -11.61
N ASN A 36 -5.98 -10.91 -12.92
CA ASN A 36 -6.09 -12.12 -13.72
C ASN A 36 -5.08 -13.18 -13.26
N PHE A 37 -3.82 -12.80 -13.08
CA PHE A 37 -2.78 -13.69 -12.58
C PHE A 37 -3.13 -14.30 -11.22
N ALA A 38 -3.61 -13.47 -10.28
CA ALA A 38 -4.07 -13.96 -8.98
C ALA A 38 -5.21 -14.96 -9.11
N THR A 39 -6.17 -14.67 -10.00
CA THR A 39 -7.35 -15.54 -10.23
C THR A 39 -6.96 -16.87 -10.87
N GLU A 40 -6.12 -16.86 -11.89
CA GLU A 40 -5.68 -18.05 -12.63
C GLU A 40 -4.80 -18.98 -11.80
N ASN A 41 -4.06 -18.43 -10.83
CA ASN A 41 -3.16 -19.18 -9.96
C ASN A 41 -3.74 -19.45 -8.56
N ASP A 42 -5.02 -19.15 -8.33
CA ASP A 42 -5.72 -19.30 -7.02
C ASP A 42 -4.97 -18.61 -5.87
N LEU A 43 -4.49 -17.38 -6.13
CA LEU A 43 -3.80 -16.54 -5.15
C LEU A 43 -4.77 -15.55 -4.52
N HIS A 44 -4.60 -15.29 -3.23
CA HIS A 44 -5.26 -14.16 -2.58
C HIS A 44 -4.49 -12.88 -2.85
N LEU A 45 -5.15 -11.84 -3.38
CA LEU A 45 -4.52 -10.56 -3.70
C LEU A 45 -4.39 -9.69 -2.44
N ILE A 46 -3.19 -9.14 -2.18
CA ILE A 46 -2.98 -8.09 -1.18
C ILE A 46 -2.47 -6.84 -1.92
N CYS A 47 -3.22 -5.74 -1.84
CA CYS A 47 -2.78 -4.43 -2.32
C CYS A 47 -2.30 -3.59 -1.12
N VAL A 48 -1.07 -3.07 -1.19
CA VAL A 48 -0.50 -2.30 -0.07
C VAL A 48 -0.91 -0.83 -0.05
N GLY A 49 -1.92 -0.44 -0.82
CA GLY A 49 -2.54 0.90 -0.82
C GLY A 49 -2.38 1.65 -2.13
N ASP A 50 -2.85 2.90 -2.13
CA ASP A 50 -2.78 3.85 -3.25
C ASP A 50 -3.29 3.28 -4.58
N LEU A 51 -4.54 2.83 -4.57
CA LEU A 51 -5.24 2.32 -5.76
C LEU A 51 -5.63 3.43 -6.72
N ILE A 52 -5.93 4.62 -6.21
CA ILE A 52 -6.47 5.77 -6.95
C ILE A 52 -5.43 6.88 -7.17
N ASP A 53 -5.85 7.94 -7.85
CA ASP A 53 -5.06 9.13 -8.19
C ASP A 53 -3.96 8.86 -9.24
N ASN A 54 -3.43 9.91 -9.83
CA ASN A 54 -2.43 9.95 -10.91
C ASN A 54 -2.96 9.46 -12.28
N GLY A 55 -3.40 8.23 -12.42
CA GLY A 55 -4.02 7.72 -13.64
C GLY A 55 -5.50 8.10 -13.79
N GLU A 56 -6.09 7.74 -14.93
CA GLU A 56 -7.47 8.12 -15.28
C GLU A 56 -8.51 7.01 -15.03
N ASP A 57 -8.07 5.81 -14.69
CA ASP A 57 -8.93 4.62 -14.59
C ASP A 57 -9.37 4.30 -13.15
N GLY A 58 -9.48 5.31 -12.27
CA GLY A 58 -9.79 5.13 -10.85
C GLY A 58 -11.11 4.39 -10.60
N ALA A 59 -12.16 4.73 -11.34
CA ALA A 59 -13.48 4.12 -11.18
C ALA A 59 -13.46 2.61 -11.42
N ILE A 60 -12.84 2.15 -12.52
CA ILE A 60 -12.79 0.73 -12.83
C ILE A 60 -11.85 -0.03 -11.90
N CYS A 61 -10.74 0.58 -11.46
CA CYS A 61 -9.86 -0.01 -10.46
C CYS A 61 -10.60 -0.25 -9.13
N VAL A 62 -11.36 0.74 -8.66
CA VAL A 62 -12.13 0.63 -7.42
C VAL A 62 -13.24 -0.41 -7.55
N SER A 63 -14.01 -0.39 -8.64
CA SER A 63 -15.08 -1.37 -8.87
C SER A 63 -14.56 -2.81 -8.91
N GLU A 64 -13.41 -3.05 -9.55
CA GLU A 64 -12.81 -4.38 -9.60
C GLU A 64 -12.24 -4.82 -8.24
N MET A 65 -11.53 -3.93 -7.54
CA MET A 65 -11.03 -4.20 -6.21
C MET A 65 -12.16 -4.49 -5.22
N LEU A 66 -13.24 -3.70 -5.24
CA LEU A 66 -14.37 -3.89 -4.34
C LEU A 66 -15.01 -5.28 -4.54
N LYS A 67 -15.20 -5.75 -5.77
CA LYS A 67 -15.70 -7.11 -6.06
C LYS A 67 -14.80 -8.21 -5.47
N LEU A 68 -13.48 -8.03 -5.52
CA LEU A 68 -12.54 -8.97 -4.92
C LEU A 68 -12.61 -8.95 -3.40
N LEU A 69 -12.76 -7.78 -2.79
CA LEU A 69 -12.92 -7.60 -1.35
C LEU A 69 -14.22 -8.23 -0.83
N GLU A 70 -15.33 -7.96 -1.50
CA GLU A 70 -16.65 -8.54 -1.17
C GLU A 70 -16.67 -10.07 -1.25
N THR A 71 -15.94 -10.64 -2.21
CA THR A 71 -15.83 -12.10 -2.37
C THR A 71 -14.73 -12.73 -1.51
N GLY A 72 -13.99 -11.94 -0.74
CA GLY A 72 -12.90 -12.40 0.11
C GLY A 72 -11.68 -12.90 -0.65
N LYS A 73 -11.52 -12.48 -1.92
CA LYS A 73 -10.38 -12.82 -2.78
C LYS A 73 -9.25 -11.80 -2.71
N ALA A 74 -9.49 -10.65 -2.09
CA ALA A 74 -8.47 -9.64 -1.86
C ALA A 74 -8.50 -9.08 -0.44
N THR A 75 -7.40 -8.45 -0.08
CA THR A 75 -7.23 -7.59 1.10
C THR A 75 -6.58 -6.30 0.63
N MET A 76 -7.06 -5.16 1.13
CA MET A 76 -6.51 -3.86 0.78
C MET A 76 -6.07 -3.09 2.02
N ILE A 77 -4.87 -2.56 1.98
CA ILE A 77 -4.35 -1.62 2.96
C ILE A 77 -4.69 -0.22 2.48
N LYS A 78 -5.07 0.65 3.39
CA LYS A 78 -5.41 2.02 3.08
C LYS A 78 -4.14 2.84 2.86
N GLY A 79 -3.97 3.35 1.64
CA GLY A 79 -2.92 4.28 1.33
C GLY A 79 -3.24 5.72 1.72
N ASN A 80 -2.24 6.58 1.64
CA ASN A 80 -2.42 8.00 1.94
C ASN A 80 -3.32 8.72 0.92
N HIS A 81 -3.42 8.23 -0.32
CA HIS A 81 -4.31 8.75 -1.34
C HIS A 81 -5.77 8.44 -1.00
N GLU A 82 -6.12 7.21 -0.65
CA GLU A 82 -7.46 6.86 -0.14
C GLU A 82 -7.80 7.67 1.10
N HIS A 83 -6.86 7.78 2.04
CA HIS A 83 -7.09 8.54 3.28
C HIS A 83 -7.38 10.02 3.01
N LYS A 84 -6.67 10.63 2.06
CA LYS A 84 -6.84 12.03 1.70
C LYS A 84 -8.20 12.28 1.05
N ILE A 85 -8.58 11.46 0.07
CA ILE A 85 -9.85 11.59 -0.64
C ILE A 85 -11.04 11.36 0.29
N ILE A 86 -11.04 10.29 1.10
CA ILE A 86 -12.17 10.04 2.02
C ILE A 86 -12.33 11.15 3.06
N ARG A 87 -11.26 11.73 3.56
CA ARG A 87 -11.33 12.88 4.47
C ARG A 87 -11.93 14.12 3.81
N HIS A 88 -11.55 14.38 2.54
CA HIS A 88 -12.15 15.48 1.77
C HIS A 88 -13.65 15.26 1.57
N LEU A 89 -14.05 14.09 1.12
CA LEU A 89 -15.45 13.73 0.92
C LEU A 89 -16.27 13.80 2.22
N ASN A 90 -15.63 13.63 3.37
CA ASN A 90 -16.23 13.80 4.70
C ASN A 90 -16.14 15.24 5.25
N GLY A 91 -15.80 16.20 4.40
CA GLY A 91 -15.80 17.64 4.73
C GLY A 91 -14.57 18.14 5.49
N ALA A 92 -13.51 17.34 5.61
CA ALA A 92 -12.27 17.82 6.22
C ALA A 92 -11.52 18.76 5.27
N ASN A 93 -10.91 19.81 5.83
CA ASN A 93 -10.01 20.68 5.07
C ASN A 93 -8.68 19.93 4.85
N VAL A 94 -8.45 19.46 3.62
CA VAL A 94 -7.24 18.77 3.20
C VAL A 94 -6.60 19.46 2.00
N LEU A 95 -5.27 19.50 1.97
CA LEU A 95 -4.55 20.04 0.83
C LEU A 95 -4.61 19.03 -0.33
N LEU A 96 -5.31 19.39 -1.40
CA LEU A 96 -5.46 18.59 -2.61
C LEU A 96 -4.46 19.05 -3.67
N GLY A 97 -3.77 18.09 -4.28
CA GLY A 97 -2.91 18.30 -5.44
C GLY A 97 -3.62 17.92 -6.75
N PRO A 98 -2.98 18.18 -7.92
CA PRO A 98 -3.54 17.83 -9.22
C PRO A 98 -3.98 16.37 -9.36
N PRO A 99 -3.24 15.36 -8.87
CA PRO A 99 -3.68 13.95 -8.94
C PRO A 99 -5.01 13.70 -8.24
N ASN A 100 -5.22 14.32 -7.06
CA ASN A 100 -6.47 14.16 -6.31
C ASN A 100 -7.66 14.79 -7.05
N MET A 101 -7.40 15.90 -7.78
CA MET A 101 -8.46 16.57 -8.56
C MET A 101 -8.96 15.70 -9.73
N VAL A 102 -8.11 14.85 -10.33
CA VAL A 102 -8.53 13.88 -11.34
C VAL A 102 -9.58 12.94 -10.77
N THR A 103 -9.28 12.31 -9.65
CA THR A 103 -10.20 11.39 -8.95
C THR A 103 -11.51 12.08 -8.54
N LEU A 104 -11.43 13.28 -7.94
CA LEU A 104 -12.61 14.01 -7.49
C LEU A 104 -13.50 14.46 -8.65
N ASN A 105 -12.94 14.92 -9.76
CA ASN A 105 -13.69 15.27 -10.96
C ASN A 105 -14.42 14.04 -11.56
N GLN A 106 -13.80 12.87 -11.54
CA GLN A 106 -14.45 11.62 -11.93
C GLN A 106 -15.63 11.30 -11.00
N MET A 107 -15.45 11.42 -9.68
CA MET A 107 -16.52 11.19 -8.70
C MET A 107 -17.65 12.22 -8.77
N GLU A 108 -17.36 13.45 -9.20
CA GLU A 108 -18.39 14.45 -9.41
C GLU A 108 -19.36 14.05 -10.54
N THR A 109 -18.83 13.44 -11.59
CA THR A 109 -19.59 13.00 -12.78
C THR A 109 -20.11 11.58 -12.64
N ASP A 110 -19.44 10.71 -11.89
CA ASP A 110 -19.82 9.32 -11.66
C ASP A 110 -20.08 9.08 -10.14
N LYS A 111 -21.33 9.16 -9.76
CA LYS A 111 -21.75 8.95 -8.36
C LYS A 111 -21.64 7.50 -7.91
N LEU A 112 -21.62 6.55 -8.80
CA LEU A 112 -21.37 5.16 -8.47
C LEU A 112 -19.92 4.97 -8.02
N PHE A 113 -18.96 5.61 -8.71
CA PHE A 113 -17.56 5.60 -8.32
C PHE A 113 -17.36 6.16 -6.89
N GLU A 114 -17.96 7.32 -6.58
CA GLU A 114 -17.89 7.87 -5.21
C GLU A 114 -18.45 6.88 -4.16
N HIS A 115 -19.58 6.23 -4.47
CA HIS A 115 -20.22 5.28 -3.58
C HIS A 115 -19.35 4.03 -3.35
N GLU A 116 -18.88 3.40 -4.42
CA GLU A 116 -18.00 2.22 -4.37
C GLU A 116 -16.68 2.53 -3.65
N PHE A 117 -16.10 3.71 -3.89
CA PHE A 117 -14.90 4.15 -3.21
C PHE A 117 -15.11 4.30 -1.70
N ARG A 118 -16.21 4.95 -1.27
CA ARG A 118 -16.54 5.06 0.15
C ARG A 118 -16.71 3.69 0.79
N GLN A 119 -17.47 2.80 0.15
CA GLN A 119 -17.66 1.44 0.64
C GLN A 119 -16.31 0.71 0.78
N MET A 120 -15.47 0.76 -0.23
CA MET A 120 -14.15 0.14 -0.21
C MET A 120 -13.30 0.64 0.97
N VAL A 121 -13.21 1.96 1.15
CA VAL A 121 -12.34 2.56 2.16
C VAL A 121 -12.88 2.37 3.58
N GLU A 122 -14.19 2.51 3.78
CA GLU A 122 -14.80 2.53 5.12
C GLU A 122 -15.08 1.11 5.65
N GLU A 123 -15.35 0.14 4.76
CA GLU A 123 -15.74 -1.21 5.18
C GLU A 123 -14.60 -2.23 5.05
N TYR A 124 -13.69 -2.06 4.07
CA TYR A 124 -12.70 -3.10 3.72
C TYR A 124 -11.26 -2.71 3.94
N CYS A 125 -10.87 -1.44 3.74
CA CYS A 125 -9.47 -1.05 3.90
C CYS A 125 -8.98 -1.15 5.34
N GLN A 126 -7.77 -1.66 5.50
CA GLN A 126 -7.12 -1.84 6.79
C GLN A 126 -5.91 -0.91 6.92
N GLU A 127 -5.51 -0.58 8.14
CA GLU A 127 -4.32 0.25 8.39
C GLU A 127 -3.04 -0.57 8.22
N TYR A 128 -3.07 -1.84 8.58
CA TYR A 128 -2.02 -2.84 8.34
C TYR A 128 -2.61 -4.25 8.33
N VAL A 129 -1.87 -5.19 7.79
CA VAL A 129 -2.23 -6.62 7.81
C VAL A 129 -1.10 -7.42 8.42
N LYS A 130 -1.46 -8.33 9.32
CA LYS A 130 -0.59 -9.36 9.86
C LYS A 130 -1.18 -10.73 9.46
N LEU A 131 -0.50 -11.45 8.60
CA LEU A 131 -0.95 -12.82 8.24
C LEU A 131 -0.52 -13.84 9.28
N ASN A 132 0.68 -13.69 9.81
CA ASN A 132 1.24 -14.51 10.87
C ASN A 132 2.35 -13.72 11.58
N ASP A 133 3.11 -14.34 12.48
CA ASP A 133 4.16 -13.64 13.22
C ASP A 133 5.36 -13.21 12.35
N THR A 134 5.41 -13.63 11.09
CA THR A 134 6.49 -13.30 10.15
C THR A 134 6.06 -12.29 9.08
N LEU A 135 4.84 -12.37 8.57
CA LEU A 135 4.40 -11.62 7.39
C LEU A 135 3.51 -10.44 7.77
N TYR A 136 4.02 -9.23 7.53
CA TYR A 136 3.36 -7.96 7.80
C TYR A 136 3.31 -7.09 6.54
N PHE A 137 2.22 -6.33 6.41
CA PHE A 137 1.96 -5.47 5.25
C PHE A 137 1.44 -4.13 5.75
N THR A 138 2.03 -3.04 5.26
CA THR A 138 1.60 -1.66 5.52
C THR A 138 1.75 -0.83 4.26
N HIS A 139 1.28 0.42 4.26
CA HIS A 139 1.46 1.27 3.10
C HIS A 139 2.80 2.01 3.13
N GLY A 140 3.05 2.88 4.13
CA GLY A 140 4.18 3.81 4.09
C GLY A 140 5.41 3.40 4.91
N GLY A 141 5.29 2.44 5.79
CA GLY A 141 6.38 2.02 6.66
C GLY A 141 5.92 1.51 8.02
N MET A 142 6.81 1.58 9.02
CA MET A 142 6.49 1.12 10.36
C MET A 142 7.16 2.04 11.40
N HIS A 143 6.48 2.28 12.53
CA HIS A 143 7.12 2.95 13.67
C HIS A 143 8.06 1.98 14.38
N GLN A 144 9.24 2.44 14.80
CA GLN A 144 10.24 1.58 15.46
C GLN A 144 9.73 0.89 16.72
N ASP A 145 8.84 1.54 17.48
CA ASP A 145 8.28 0.99 18.71
C ASP A 145 7.03 0.10 18.48
N PHE A 146 6.64 -0.09 17.24
CA PHE A 146 5.43 -0.85 16.89
C PHE A 146 5.49 -2.29 17.40
N TRP A 147 6.63 -2.93 17.28
CA TRP A 147 6.81 -4.35 17.63
C TRP A 147 6.53 -4.67 19.10
N GLU A 148 6.85 -3.74 19.99
CA GLU A 148 6.51 -3.86 21.42
C GLU A 148 5.09 -3.39 21.71
N ALA A 149 4.62 -2.36 21.02
CA ALA A 149 3.25 -1.86 21.16
C ALA A 149 2.22 -2.89 20.70
N GLU A 150 2.49 -3.63 19.63
CA GLU A 150 1.60 -4.69 19.13
C GLU A 150 1.43 -5.82 20.15
N LYS A 151 2.52 -6.29 20.75
CA LYS A 151 2.48 -7.35 21.79
C LYS A 151 1.64 -6.95 23.02
N THR A 152 1.63 -5.67 23.34
CA THR A 152 0.93 -5.14 24.52
C THR A 152 -0.44 -4.52 24.19
N GLY A 153 -0.82 -4.46 22.92
CA GLY A 153 -2.05 -3.81 22.44
C GLY A 153 -2.03 -2.27 22.54
N ASN A 154 -0.86 -1.66 22.68
CA ASN A 154 -0.69 -0.22 22.89
C ASN A 154 -0.32 0.53 21.60
N ILE A 155 -0.89 0.15 20.45
CA ILE A 155 -0.65 0.82 19.18
C ILE A 155 -1.23 2.24 19.23
N THR A 156 -0.39 3.25 18.97
CA THR A 156 -0.77 4.66 19.05
C THR A 156 -1.19 5.22 17.69
N ARG A 157 -1.89 6.37 17.70
CA ARG A 157 -2.24 7.09 16.47
C ARG A 157 -1.01 7.41 15.62
N ARG A 158 0.09 7.80 16.24
CA ARG A 158 1.34 8.10 15.52
C ARG A 158 1.87 6.88 14.77
N MET A 159 1.78 5.68 15.34
CA MET A 159 2.19 4.45 14.67
C MET A 159 1.34 4.21 13.42
N TYR A 160 0.02 4.42 13.49
CA TYR A 160 -0.84 4.34 12.31
C TYR A 160 -0.50 5.41 11.26
N ASP A 161 -0.17 6.63 11.69
CA ASP A 161 0.25 7.69 10.77
C ASP A 161 1.58 7.31 10.07
N ASP A 162 2.55 6.73 10.78
CA ASP A 162 3.81 6.24 10.18
C ASP A 162 3.58 5.05 9.22
N MET A 163 2.61 4.16 9.51
CA MET A 163 2.22 3.08 8.60
C MET A 163 1.62 3.60 7.30
N MET A 164 0.93 4.72 7.34
CA MET A 164 0.24 5.30 6.19
C MET A 164 1.10 6.28 5.39
N PHE A 165 1.85 7.13 6.07
CA PHE A 165 2.59 8.24 5.45
C PHE A 165 4.10 8.02 5.39
N GLY A 166 4.60 6.93 5.99
CA GLY A 166 6.02 6.77 6.25
C GLY A 166 6.52 7.80 7.26
N GLN A 167 7.82 7.77 7.53
CA GLN A 167 8.47 8.72 8.43
C GLN A 167 9.20 9.81 7.65
N ALA A 168 9.24 11.02 8.20
CA ALA A 168 9.91 12.16 7.59
C ALA A 168 10.60 13.06 8.62
N ASP A 169 11.74 13.61 8.23
CA ASP A 169 12.43 14.67 8.97
C ASP A 169 11.92 16.04 8.51
N TYR A 170 10.96 16.59 9.25
CA TYR A 170 10.38 17.90 8.97
C TYR A 170 11.33 19.08 9.18
N LYS A 171 12.55 18.86 9.71
CA LYS A 171 13.58 19.89 9.82
C LYS A 171 14.39 20.03 8.53
N LYS A 172 14.33 19.05 7.65
CA LYS A 172 14.96 19.03 6.33
C LYS A 172 13.88 19.03 5.27
N THR A 173 13.82 20.07 4.48
CA THR A 173 12.88 20.19 3.36
C THR A 173 13.63 20.38 2.05
N PHE A 174 13.03 19.97 0.98
CA PHE A 174 13.48 20.27 -0.38
C PHE A 174 12.31 20.88 -1.16
N HIS A 175 12.63 21.78 -2.07
CA HIS A 175 11.63 22.46 -2.89
C HIS A 175 11.44 21.74 -4.22
N HIS A 176 10.19 21.36 -4.54
CA HIS A 176 9.84 20.75 -5.82
C HIS A 176 8.49 21.29 -6.32
N LYS A 177 8.43 21.75 -7.58
CA LYS A 177 7.20 22.27 -8.24
C LYS A 177 6.39 23.27 -7.38
N GLY A 178 7.10 24.18 -6.70
CA GLY A 178 6.44 25.26 -5.93
C GLY A 178 5.99 24.86 -4.52
N GLN A 179 6.36 23.68 -4.02
CA GLN A 179 6.05 23.21 -2.67
C GLN A 179 7.29 22.67 -1.96
N ASP A 180 7.31 22.80 -0.64
CA ASP A 180 8.35 22.23 0.21
C ASP A 180 7.88 20.88 0.74
N TYR A 181 8.75 19.87 0.56
CA TYR A 181 8.52 18.51 1.03
C TYR A 181 9.55 18.12 2.08
N PRO A 182 9.18 17.43 3.15
CA PRO A 182 10.14 16.92 4.12
C PRO A 182 10.94 15.76 3.51
N TYR A 183 12.19 15.60 3.95
CA TYR A 183 12.98 14.43 3.62
C TYR A 183 12.41 13.17 4.25
N ARG A 184 12.30 12.10 3.49
CA ARG A 184 11.92 10.78 4.01
C ARG A 184 13.04 10.22 4.88
N THR A 185 12.65 9.47 5.91
CA THR A 185 13.58 8.72 6.76
C THR A 185 13.18 7.25 6.77
N TYR A 186 14.18 6.39 6.73
CA TYR A 186 13.99 4.94 6.62
C TYR A 186 14.65 4.18 7.77
N ASP A 187 15.04 4.88 8.83
CA ASP A 187 15.71 4.27 9.99
C ASP A 187 14.85 3.19 10.66
N TRP A 188 13.53 3.30 10.53
CA TRP A 188 12.59 2.31 11.03
C TRP A 188 12.81 0.90 10.44
N LYS A 189 13.37 0.77 9.23
CA LYS A 189 13.67 -0.53 8.60
C LYS A 189 14.64 -1.37 9.43
N ASP A 190 15.52 -0.70 10.18
CA ASP A 190 16.52 -1.36 11.05
C ASP A 190 15.91 -1.90 12.35
N SER A 191 14.68 -1.48 12.68
CA SER A 191 13.90 -1.99 13.81
C SER A 191 13.06 -3.24 13.51
N VAL A 192 12.97 -3.65 12.24
CA VAL A 192 12.19 -4.84 11.84
C VAL A 192 12.83 -6.08 12.46
N PRO A 193 12.08 -6.89 13.26
CA PRO A 193 12.64 -8.07 13.92
C PRO A 193 13.16 -9.11 12.94
N GLY A 194 14.20 -9.85 13.31
CA GLY A 194 14.91 -10.78 12.43
C GLY A 194 14.07 -11.90 11.82
N HIS A 195 12.91 -12.20 12.36
CA HIS A 195 11.97 -13.18 11.80
C HIS A 195 10.85 -12.56 10.96
N VAL A 196 10.79 -11.22 10.87
CA VAL A 196 9.71 -10.49 10.18
C VAL A 196 10.10 -10.14 8.76
N LYS A 197 9.14 -10.29 7.86
CA LYS A 197 9.15 -9.74 6.49
C LYS A 197 8.02 -8.71 6.39
N LEU A 198 8.38 -7.45 6.19
CA LEU A 198 7.48 -6.32 6.08
C LEU A 198 7.40 -5.87 4.61
N PHE A 199 6.19 -5.82 4.07
CA PHE A 199 5.92 -5.37 2.70
C PHE A 199 5.30 -3.98 2.74
N VAL A 200 5.84 -3.06 1.93
CA VAL A 200 5.40 -1.65 1.89
C VAL A 200 5.31 -1.13 0.46
N GLY A 201 4.50 -0.09 0.26
CA GLY A 201 4.37 0.71 -0.95
C GLY A 201 4.89 2.13 -0.77
N HIS A 202 4.12 3.13 -1.25
CA HIS A 202 4.20 4.55 -0.96
C HIS A 202 5.38 5.31 -1.55
N ASP A 203 6.57 4.75 -1.52
CA ASP A 203 7.78 5.46 -1.87
C ASP A 203 8.50 4.75 -3.03
N PRO A 204 8.40 5.31 -4.27
CA PRO A 204 8.93 4.65 -5.45
C PRO A 204 10.45 4.73 -5.57
N ALA A 205 11.13 5.47 -4.68
CA ALA A 205 12.58 5.59 -4.66
C ALA A 205 13.13 5.47 -3.24
N PRO A 206 12.85 4.37 -2.52
CA PRO A 206 13.26 4.20 -1.14
C PRO A 206 14.79 4.15 -1.00
N LEU A 207 15.28 4.44 0.18
CA LEU A 207 16.68 4.32 0.61
C LEU A 207 17.64 5.44 0.14
N THR A 208 17.26 6.32 -0.77
CA THR A 208 18.15 7.42 -1.17
C THR A 208 18.12 8.61 -0.22
N GLY A 209 17.07 8.73 0.62
CA GLY A 209 16.86 9.88 1.51
C GLY A 209 16.60 11.20 0.77
N GLU A 210 17.03 11.28 -0.51
CA GLU A 210 16.73 12.38 -1.40
C GLU A 210 15.48 12.06 -2.22
N PRO A 211 14.47 12.89 -2.17
CA PRO A 211 13.28 12.68 -2.97
C PRO A 211 13.63 12.83 -4.45
N ASN A 212 13.49 11.75 -5.16
CA ASN A 212 13.63 11.75 -6.61
C ASN A 212 12.25 11.46 -7.23
N PHE A 213 11.57 12.51 -7.64
CA PHE A 213 10.25 12.39 -8.27
C PHE A 213 10.30 12.00 -9.75
N ASP A 214 11.48 11.97 -10.34
CA ASP A 214 11.67 11.77 -11.78
C ASP A 214 12.28 10.39 -12.11
N SER A 215 12.64 9.59 -11.10
CA SER A 215 13.12 8.23 -11.29
C SER A 215 12.50 7.26 -10.28
N PHE A 216 12.05 6.13 -10.78
CA PHE A 216 11.47 5.05 -10.00
C PHE A 216 12.47 3.90 -9.88
N GLN A 217 12.34 3.12 -8.80
CA GLN A 217 13.09 1.87 -8.73
C GLN A 217 12.66 0.94 -9.88
N PRO A 218 13.61 0.25 -10.56
CA PRO A 218 13.31 -0.57 -11.73
C PRO A 218 12.53 -1.86 -11.39
N GLU A 219 12.64 -2.30 -10.13
CA GLU A 219 12.03 -3.49 -9.56
C GLU A 219 11.89 -3.34 -8.03
N PRO A 220 11.11 -4.17 -7.34
CA PRO A 220 10.97 -4.13 -5.90
C PRO A 220 12.31 -4.21 -5.17
N THR A 221 12.53 -3.32 -4.22
CA THR A 221 13.75 -3.30 -3.41
C THR A 221 13.58 -4.16 -2.18
N VAL A 222 14.53 -5.07 -1.94
CA VAL A 222 14.58 -5.90 -0.74
C VAL A 222 15.76 -5.47 0.12
N TYR A 223 15.49 -5.14 1.37
CA TYR A 223 16.48 -4.80 2.36
C TYR A 223 16.44 -5.79 3.53
N VAL A 224 17.59 -6.30 3.92
CA VAL A 224 17.74 -7.15 5.11
C VAL A 224 18.62 -6.42 6.11
N ASN A 225 18.10 -6.15 7.30
CA ASN A 225 18.83 -5.47 8.35
C ASN A 225 19.80 -6.42 9.08
N GLU A 226 20.62 -5.89 9.99
CA GLU A 226 21.62 -6.67 10.74
C GLU A 226 21.02 -7.78 11.62
N GLN A 227 19.73 -7.66 11.99
CA GLN A 227 19.02 -8.67 12.78
C GLN A 227 18.39 -9.77 11.91
N GLY A 228 18.42 -9.64 10.57
CA GLY A 228 17.79 -10.54 9.63
C GLY A 228 16.35 -10.14 9.25
N GLY A 229 15.81 -9.07 9.83
CA GLY A 229 14.50 -8.53 9.46
C GLY A 229 14.50 -8.00 8.02
N THR A 230 13.46 -8.31 7.27
CA THR A 230 13.38 -8.00 5.84
C THR A 230 12.31 -6.96 5.59
N THR A 231 12.62 -5.95 4.77
CA THR A 231 11.64 -4.99 4.23
C THR A 231 11.64 -5.07 2.72
N VAL A 232 10.46 -5.11 2.12
CA VAL A 232 10.24 -5.19 0.66
C VAL A 232 9.43 -3.97 0.24
N TRP A 233 10.03 -3.08 -0.57
CA TRP A 233 9.36 -1.93 -1.17
C TRP A 233 8.82 -2.30 -2.53
N LEU A 234 7.51 -2.19 -2.71
CA LEU A 234 6.78 -2.62 -3.91
C LEU A 234 6.37 -1.47 -4.83
N ASP A 235 6.35 -0.22 -4.35
CA ASP A 235 6.02 0.92 -5.22
C ASP A 235 7.15 1.17 -6.21
N CYS A 236 6.88 0.93 -7.49
CA CYS A 236 7.79 1.18 -8.61
C CYS A 236 7.23 2.24 -9.57
N GLY A 237 6.32 3.08 -9.09
CA GLY A 237 5.82 4.26 -9.80
C GLY A 237 4.71 3.99 -10.81
N ALA A 238 3.91 2.92 -10.65
CA ALA A 238 2.72 2.70 -11.48
C ALA A 238 1.80 3.94 -11.48
N GLY A 239 1.11 4.19 -12.58
CA GLY A 239 0.29 5.40 -12.76
C GLY A 239 1.06 6.72 -12.87
N LYS A 240 2.38 6.70 -12.61
CA LYS A 240 3.28 7.86 -12.70
C LYS A 240 4.30 7.72 -13.84
N GLY A 241 4.17 6.69 -14.67
CA GLY A 241 5.10 6.35 -15.76
C GLY A 241 6.15 5.28 -15.37
N GLY A 242 6.08 4.76 -14.16
CA GLY A 242 6.85 3.60 -13.71
C GLY A 242 6.10 2.29 -13.96
N LYS A 243 6.27 1.31 -13.07
CA LYS A 243 5.79 -0.05 -13.24
C LYS A 243 4.95 -0.55 -12.06
N LEU A 244 4.01 -1.48 -12.34
CA LEU A 244 3.33 -2.26 -11.31
C LEU A 244 4.03 -3.61 -11.17
N PHE A 245 4.57 -3.86 -9.99
CA PHE A 245 5.10 -5.15 -9.60
C PHE A 245 4.22 -5.85 -8.57
N GLY A 246 4.29 -7.17 -8.59
CA GLY A 246 3.79 -8.00 -7.52
C GLY A 246 4.80 -9.07 -7.13
N VAL A 247 4.73 -9.53 -5.90
CA VAL A 247 5.50 -10.66 -5.39
C VAL A 247 4.58 -11.78 -4.93
N VAL A 248 4.91 -13.01 -5.25
CA VAL A 248 4.20 -14.19 -4.76
C VAL A 248 4.81 -14.63 -3.45
N VAL A 249 3.99 -14.63 -2.38
CA VAL A 249 4.43 -14.98 -1.02
C VAL A 249 3.71 -16.25 -0.58
N ASN A 250 4.46 -17.22 -0.09
CA ASN A 250 3.94 -18.45 0.48
C ASN A 250 3.87 -18.35 2.01
N SER A 251 2.65 -18.38 2.57
CA SER A 251 2.46 -18.23 4.03
C SER A 251 2.91 -19.43 4.85
N SER A 252 3.16 -20.59 4.23
CA SER A 252 3.66 -21.79 4.93
C SER A 252 5.17 -21.73 5.15
N THR A 253 5.89 -21.22 4.16
CA THR A 253 7.36 -21.09 4.20
C THR A 253 7.79 -19.67 4.60
N ASN A 254 6.88 -18.68 4.48
CA ASN A 254 7.13 -17.24 4.60
C ASN A 254 8.14 -16.71 3.56
N GLU A 255 8.28 -17.42 2.41
CA GLU A 255 9.23 -17.03 1.37
C GLU A 255 8.54 -16.30 0.23
N ILE A 256 9.29 -15.39 -0.41
CA ILE A 256 8.95 -14.82 -1.71
C ILE A 256 9.37 -15.86 -2.75
N GLU A 257 8.40 -16.36 -3.52
CA GLU A 257 8.63 -17.40 -4.52
C GLU A 257 8.85 -16.81 -5.92
N ASP A 258 8.26 -15.64 -6.20
CA ASP A 258 8.33 -15.00 -7.51
C ASP A 258 8.17 -13.48 -7.43
N THR A 259 8.66 -12.77 -8.45
CA THR A 259 8.49 -11.33 -8.64
C THR A 259 8.08 -11.08 -10.08
N ILE A 260 6.96 -10.38 -10.28
CA ILE A 260 6.30 -10.27 -11.57
C ILE A 260 6.10 -8.81 -11.94
N ASP A 261 6.52 -8.41 -13.14
CA ASP A 261 6.26 -7.10 -13.75
C ASP A 261 4.96 -7.17 -14.56
N PHE A 262 3.88 -6.57 -14.05
CA PHE A 262 2.58 -6.54 -14.72
C PHE A 262 2.45 -5.44 -15.77
N THR A 263 3.46 -4.60 -15.93
CA THR A 263 3.47 -3.53 -16.94
C THR A 263 3.82 -4.06 -18.32
N GLN A 264 4.60 -5.13 -18.39
CA GLN A 264 5.00 -5.75 -19.64
C GLN A 264 3.82 -6.44 -20.33
N ASN A 265 3.71 -6.26 -21.65
CA ASN A 265 2.80 -7.05 -22.48
C ASN A 265 3.49 -8.40 -22.79
N ASP A 266 2.77 -9.49 -22.59
CA ASP A 266 3.16 -10.80 -23.11
C ASP A 266 3.20 -10.81 -24.64
#